data_40ab8a77146060c259c7996c3abc2e31
#
_entry.id   40ab8a77146060c259c7996c3abc2e31
#
_cell.length_a   1.000
_cell.length_b   1.000
_cell.length_c   1.000
_cell.angle_alpha   90.00
_cell.angle_beta   90.00
_cell.angle_gamma   90.00
#
_symmetry.space_group_name_H-M   'P 1'
#
loop_
_entity.id
_entity.type
_entity.pdbx_description
1 polymer ?
#
loop_
_entity_poly.entity_id
_entity_poly.type
_entity_poly.pdbx_seq_one_letter_code
_entity_poly.pdbx_strand_id
1 'polypeptide(L)'
;WMDANDLAELLAAAKPVYALTKVRFGQPFAVVRDPQTKAFRCFKYEINQEKYLIVEKKDDRFVARLEEIDYQTSLAVIKGEIKSTLSGAVTEQGENVALAIALANVFASEINFISDLREGDAFEVLVEKRFRHDAFEGYGRVLGAKFTNQNKQHTAYLFHNERGRETYYNAEGDNLHRELLKAPLSFLRVTSRYSMARRHPVFGNTRPHQGIDYGAPTGTPIMAVGDGVITNIGRAGGYGKQIIIRHDNGLESLYGHMSRFAKSMKNGKRVRQGQTIGYVGATGTATGPHLDFRIRKQGQFVNPDKLIIPRDQALEKRRMADYKLVVHAVDAYLTGKDTASYDPDTWFKDED
;
A
#
# COMPACT_ATOMS: atom_id res chain seq x y z
N TRP A 1 21.29 -5.91 34.49
CA TRP A 1 20.47 -6.26 33.33
C TRP A 1 21.07 -7.47 32.58
N MET A 2 21.94 -7.26 31.67
CA MET A 2 22.72 -8.15 30.82
C MET A 2 24.11 -7.53 30.78
N ASP A 3 25.17 -8.33 30.85
CA ASP A 3 26.51 -7.77 30.73
C ASP A 3 26.81 -7.30 29.29
N ALA A 4 27.93 -6.59 29.12
CA ALA A 4 28.25 -6.01 27.83
C ALA A 4 28.58 -7.06 26.76
N ASN A 5 29.13 -8.22 27.17
CA ASN A 5 29.46 -9.32 26.27
C ASN A 5 28.21 -10.02 25.78
N ASP A 6 27.28 -10.39 26.68
CA ASP A 6 25.98 -10.97 26.34
C ASP A 6 25.19 -10.06 25.40
N LEU A 7 25.21 -8.74 25.64
CA LEU A 7 24.54 -7.77 24.74
C LEU A 7 25.21 -7.74 23.37
N ALA A 8 26.53 -7.76 23.29
CA ALA A 8 27.25 -7.77 22.02
C ALA A 8 26.95 -9.06 21.22
N GLU A 9 26.91 -10.21 21.88
CA GLU A 9 26.55 -11.48 21.25
C GLU A 9 25.11 -11.53 20.78
N LEU A 10 24.16 -11.01 21.58
CA LEU A 10 22.76 -10.88 21.19
C LEU A 10 22.60 -10.02 19.92
N LEU A 11 23.28 -8.86 19.88
CA LEU A 11 23.26 -7.96 18.72
C LEU A 11 23.89 -8.62 17.49
N ALA A 12 24.96 -9.39 17.66
CA ALA A 12 25.62 -10.13 16.59
C ALA A 12 24.71 -11.23 16.03
N ALA A 13 24.05 -12.01 16.89
CA ALA A 13 23.09 -13.03 16.49
C ALA A 13 21.84 -12.46 15.78
N ALA A 14 21.32 -11.32 16.25
CA ALA A 14 20.15 -10.67 15.63
C ALA A 14 20.46 -10.07 14.25
N LYS A 15 21.66 -9.56 14.03
CA LYS A 15 22.04 -8.76 12.83
C LYS A 15 21.74 -9.42 11.49
N PRO A 16 22.02 -10.72 11.26
CA PRO A 16 21.70 -11.37 9.99
C PRO A 16 20.18 -11.56 9.78
N VAL A 17 19.39 -11.65 10.85
CA VAL A 17 17.93 -11.87 10.81
C VAL A 17 17.21 -10.51 10.76
N TYR A 18 17.46 -9.67 11.74
CA TYR A 18 16.94 -8.30 11.79
C TYR A 18 17.90 -7.42 12.61
N ALA A 19 18.48 -6.40 11.97
CA ALA A 19 19.41 -5.51 12.65
C ALA A 19 18.69 -4.62 13.67
N LEU A 20 19.00 -4.75 14.96
CA LEU A 20 18.39 -3.99 16.05
C LEU A 20 18.69 -2.47 15.99
N THR A 21 19.60 -2.04 15.10
CA THR A 21 19.75 -0.61 14.73
C THR A 21 18.55 -0.04 13.97
N LYS A 22 17.60 -0.88 13.54
CA LYS A 22 16.36 -0.52 12.83
C LYS A 22 15.14 -0.47 13.74
N VAL A 23 15.31 -0.63 15.06
CA VAL A 23 14.17 -0.53 15.99
C VAL A 23 13.48 0.81 15.85
N ARG A 24 12.16 0.82 16.01
CA ARG A 24 11.34 2.00 15.88
C ARG A 24 10.78 2.39 17.24
N PHE A 25 10.65 3.68 17.48
CA PHE A 25 9.97 4.17 18.66
C PHE A 25 8.49 3.71 18.64
N GLY A 26 7.99 3.28 19.80
CA GLY A 26 6.60 2.83 19.95
C GLY A 26 6.34 1.36 19.59
N GLN A 27 7.33 0.63 19.06
CA GLN A 27 7.18 -0.80 18.81
C GLN A 27 7.32 -1.61 20.10
N PRO A 28 6.39 -2.58 20.35
CA PRO A 28 6.46 -3.44 21.54
C PRO A 28 7.72 -4.31 21.57
N PHE A 29 8.27 -4.45 22.75
CA PHE A 29 9.31 -5.45 23.00
C PHE A 29 9.16 -6.06 24.39
N ALA A 30 9.67 -7.26 24.56
CA ALA A 30 9.70 -7.95 25.84
C ALA A 30 11.06 -8.60 26.07
N VAL A 31 11.48 -8.61 27.33
CA VAL A 31 12.62 -9.42 27.80
C VAL A 31 12.07 -10.47 28.75
N VAL A 32 12.12 -11.72 28.33
CA VAL A 32 11.66 -12.86 29.12
C VAL A 32 12.84 -13.40 29.94
N ARG A 33 12.60 -13.60 31.20
CA ARG A 33 13.58 -14.12 32.16
C ARG A 33 13.06 -15.35 32.88
N ASP A 34 13.96 -16.16 33.35
CA ASP A 34 13.61 -17.24 34.23
C ASP A 34 12.96 -16.71 35.53
N PRO A 35 11.82 -17.21 35.96
CA PRO A 35 11.12 -16.69 37.14
C PRO A 35 11.90 -16.87 38.45
N GLN A 36 12.69 -17.93 38.56
CA GLN A 36 13.46 -18.27 39.77
C GLN A 36 14.85 -17.67 39.78
N THR A 37 15.62 -17.94 38.71
CA THR A 37 17.05 -17.53 38.60
C THR A 37 17.24 -16.11 38.09
N LYS A 38 16.18 -15.49 37.55
CA LYS A 38 16.20 -14.19 36.86
C LYS A 38 17.13 -14.15 35.62
N ALA A 39 17.68 -15.29 35.23
CA ALA A 39 18.51 -15.40 34.04
C ALA A 39 17.75 -15.01 32.77
N PHE A 40 18.45 -14.43 31.81
CA PHE A 40 17.88 -14.09 30.50
C PHE A 40 17.47 -15.37 29.76
N ARG A 41 16.23 -15.40 29.23
CA ARG A 41 15.72 -16.47 28.38
C ARG A 41 15.59 -16.05 26.94
N CYS A 42 14.82 -14.97 26.68
CA CYS A 42 14.68 -14.46 25.32
C CYS A 42 14.39 -12.96 25.29
N PHE A 43 14.76 -12.34 24.16
CA PHE A 43 14.33 -11.01 23.75
C PHE A 43 13.35 -11.17 22.59
N LYS A 44 12.16 -10.55 22.71
CA LYS A 44 11.12 -10.55 21.72
C LYS A 44 10.86 -9.10 21.29
N TYR A 45 10.92 -8.82 19.99
CA TYR A 45 10.66 -7.49 19.42
C TYR A 45 9.67 -7.59 18.27
N GLU A 46 8.59 -6.84 18.34
CA GLU A 46 7.58 -6.78 17.31
C GLU A 46 8.08 -5.90 16.15
N ILE A 47 8.51 -6.52 15.05
CA ILE A 47 9.05 -5.82 13.88
C ILE A 47 7.95 -5.05 13.15
N ASN A 48 6.81 -5.71 12.98
CA ASN A 48 5.59 -5.22 12.34
C ASN A 48 4.38 -6.07 12.83
N GLN A 49 3.22 -5.84 12.27
CA GLN A 49 1.99 -6.58 12.62
C GLN A 49 2.00 -8.06 12.22
N GLU A 50 3.07 -8.58 11.63
CA GLU A 50 3.12 -9.98 11.17
C GLU A 50 4.24 -10.78 11.82
N LYS A 51 5.32 -10.13 12.27
CA LYS A 51 6.54 -10.84 12.66
C LYS A 51 7.19 -10.28 13.93
N TYR A 52 7.60 -11.22 14.78
CA TYR A 52 8.54 -10.98 15.85
C TYR A 52 9.97 -11.31 15.43
N LEU A 53 10.93 -10.53 15.93
CA LEU A 53 12.29 -11.00 16.15
C LEU A 53 12.34 -11.68 17.51
N ILE A 54 12.76 -12.94 17.56
CA ILE A 54 13.05 -13.68 18.79
C ILE A 54 14.55 -13.88 18.85
N VAL A 55 15.18 -13.54 19.96
CA VAL A 55 16.57 -13.87 20.24
C VAL A 55 16.62 -14.64 21.56
N GLU A 56 16.97 -15.90 21.52
CA GLU A 56 17.03 -16.81 22.66
C GLU A 56 18.45 -17.18 23.00
N LYS A 57 18.74 -17.40 24.30
CA LYS A 57 20.00 -18.00 24.74
C LYS A 57 19.81 -19.52 24.85
N LYS A 58 20.46 -20.30 23.97
CA LYS A 58 20.48 -21.76 23.95
C LYS A 58 21.92 -22.25 24.07
N ASP A 59 22.19 -23.15 25.00
CA ASP A 59 23.52 -23.73 25.21
C ASP A 59 24.65 -22.69 25.22
N ASP A 60 24.45 -21.61 25.99
CA ASP A 60 25.32 -20.45 26.10
C ASP A 60 25.58 -19.65 24.81
N ARG A 61 24.74 -19.85 23.76
CA ARG A 61 24.80 -19.09 22.52
C ARG A 61 23.51 -18.36 22.26
N PHE A 62 23.58 -17.18 21.67
CA PHE A 62 22.40 -16.46 21.20
C PHE A 62 22.01 -16.92 19.81
N VAL A 63 20.74 -17.28 19.66
CA VAL A 63 20.13 -17.67 18.38
C VAL A 63 18.96 -16.76 18.07
N ALA A 64 18.96 -16.17 16.87
CA ALA A 64 17.90 -15.28 16.42
C ALA A 64 17.07 -15.92 15.32
N ARG A 65 15.74 -15.73 15.37
CA ARG A 65 14.81 -16.13 14.32
C ARG A 65 13.68 -15.13 14.16
N LEU A 66 13.01 -15.18 13.04
CA LEU A 66 11.70 -14.53 12.86
C LEU A 66 10.61 -15.55 13.23
N GLU A 67 9.57 -15.05 13.88
CA GLU A 67 8.40 -15.82 14.25
C GLU A 67 7.17 -15.04 13.83
N GLU A 68 6.20 -15.69 13.21
CA GLU A 68 4.96 -15.04 12.83
C GLU A 68 4.09 -14.79 14.06
N ILE A 69 3.35 -13.68 14.02
CA ILE A 69 2.41 -13.34 15.09
C ILE A 69 1.15 -14.17 14.82
N ASP A 70 0.82 -15.03 15.76
CA ASP A 70 -0.42 -15.81 15.70
C ASP A 70 -1.60 -14.91 16.11
N TYR A 71 -2.58 -14.80 15.21
CA TYR A 71 -3.81 -14.06 15.41
C TYR A 71 -5.02 -15.00 15.33
N GLN A 72 -5.94 -14.82 16.24
CA GLN A 72 -7.30 -15.32 16.06
C GLN A 72 -7.97 -14.42 15.02
N THR A 73 -8.45 -15.00 13.93
CA THR A 73 -9.14 -14.29 12.85
C THR A 73 -10.64 -14.54 12.90
N SER A 74 -11.43 -13.49 12.73
CA SER A 74 -12.86 -13.61 12.48
C SER A 74 -13.26 -12.83 11.25
N LEU A 75 -14.25 -13.32 10.51
CA LEU A 75 -14.81 -12.60 9.36
C LEU A 75 -15.83 -11.58 9.83
N ALA A 76 -15.77 -10.39 9.25
CA ALA A 76 -16.73 -9.32 9.50
C ALA A 76 -17.23 -8.72 8.17
N VAL A 77 -18.54 -8.52 8.09
CA VAL A 77 -19.17 -7.75 7.01
C VAL A 77 -19.45 -6.35 7.54
N ILE A 78 -18.87 -5.35 6.91
CA ILE A 78 -19.08 -3.94 7.25
C ILE A 78 -19.69 -3.24 6.03
N LYS A 79 -20.73 -2.45 6.26
CA LYS A 79 -21.43 -1.67 5.25
C LYS A 79 -21.53 -0.23 5.71
N GLY A 80 -21.42 0.71 4.80
CA GLY A 80 -21.54 2.12 5.13
C GLY A 80 -21.88 2.97 3.92
N GLU A 81 -22.45 4.15 4.19
CA GLU A 81 -22.80 5.15 3.20
C GLU A 81 -21.92 6.39 3.40
N ILE A 82 -21.48 6.98 2.30
CA ILE A 82 -20.62 8.16 2.30
C ILE A 82 -21.48 9.41 2.48
N LYS A 83 -21.25 10.14 3.58
CA LYS A 83 -21.79 11.49 3.78
C LYS A 83 -20.82 12.57 3.36
N SER A 84 -19.52 12.34 3.55
CA SER A 84 -18.47 13.29 3.19
C SER A 84 -17.16 12.60 2.78
N THR A 85 -16.66 11.67 3.59
CA THR A 85 -15.39 10.96 3.37
C THR A 85 -15.53 9.47 3.66
N LEU A 86 -14.71 8.65 3.00
CA LEU A 86 -14.66 7.21 3.27
C LEU A 86 -14.25 6.91 4.72
N SER A 87 -13.27 7.65 5.27
CA SER A 87 -12.85 7.47 6.67
C SER A 87 -13.97 7.80 7.66
N GLY A 88 -14.75 8.86 7.39
CA GLY A 88 -15.93 9.20 8.19
C GLY A 88 -16.97 8.08 8.19
N ALA A 89 -17.32 7.59 6.99
CA ALA A 89 -18.29 6.51 6.84
C ALA A 89 -17.84 5.21 7.53
N VAL A 90 -16.56 4.87 7.49
CA VAL A 90 -16.00 3.70 8.18
C VAL A 90 -16.04 3.89 9.70
N THR A 91 -15.67 5.07 10.20
CA THR A 91 -15.68 5.33 11.66
C THR A 91 -17.09 5.42 12.23
N GLU A 92 -18.09 5.86 11.46
CA GLU A 92 -19.51 5.80 11.83
C GLU A 92 -20.01 4.36 12.08
N GLN A 93 -19.39 3.37 11.45
CA GLN A 93 -19.66 1.94 11.69
C GLN A 93 -18.90 1.39 12.92
N GLY A 94 -18.20 2.23 13.68
CA GLY A 94 -17.37 1.82 14.82
C GLY A 94 -16.02 1.20 14.41
N GLU A 95 -15.64 1.31 13.16
CA GLU A 95 -14.43 0.69 12.62
C GLU A 95 -13.22 1.66 12.58
N ASN A 96 -12.02 1.10 12.55
CA ASN A 96 -10.78 1.89 12.48
C ASN A 96 -10.55 2.44 11.06
N VAL A 97 -9.97 3.63 10.96
CA VAL A 97 -9.57 4.28 9.69
C VAL A 97 -8.68 3.39 8.81
N ALA A 98 -7.97 2.43 9.39
CA ALA A 98 -7.18 1.44 8.64
C ALA A 98 -8.03 0.66 7.61
N LEU A 99 -9.32 0.40 7.91
CA LEU A 99 -10.23 -0.23 6.95
C LEU A 99 -10.52 0.68 5.75
N ALA A 100 -10.68 1.99 5.99
CA ALA A 100 -10.86 2.94 4.89
C ALA A 100 -9.64 2.98 3.97
N ILE A 101 -8.43 2.91 4.54
CA ILE A 101 -7.19 2.83 3.78
C ILE A 101 -7.13 1.52 2.98
N ALA A 102 -7.51 0.38 3.58
CA ALA A 102 -7.55 -0.90 2.89
C ALA A 102 -8.51 -0.87 1.70
N LEU A 103 -9.74 -0.38 1.88
CA LEU A 103 -10.72 -0.22 0.80
C LEU A 103 -10.23 0.73 -0.31
N ALA A 104 -9.64 1.87 0.07
CA ALA A 104 -9.07 2.80 -0.90
C ALA A 104 -7.96 2.15 -1.73
N ASN A 105 -7.12 1.30 -1.13
CA ASN A 105 -6.09 0.56 -1.84
C ASN A 105 -6.66 -0.48 -2.80
N VAL A 106 -7.72 -1.22 -2.39
CA VAL A 106 -8.40 -2.21 -3.25
C VAL A 106 -8.91 -1.57 -4.53
N PHE A 107 -9.56 -0.41 -4.43
CA PHE A 107 -10.17 0.28 -5.58
C PHE A 107 -9.33 1.44 -6.14
N ALA A 108 -8.04 1.57 -5.75
CA ALA A 108 -7.18 2.70 -6.13
C ALA A 108 -7.04 2.91 -7.64
N SER A 109 -7.21 1.86 -8.43
CA SER A 109 -7.16 1.92 -9.90
C SER A 109 -8.52 2.28 -10.53
N GLU A 110 -9.62 2.15 -9.79
CA GLU A 110 -10.98 2.38 -10.29
C GLU A 110 -11.55 3.71 -9.83
N ILE A 111 -11.31 4.09 -8.58
CA ILE A 111 -11.91 5.24 -7.90
C ILE A 111 -10.82 6.15 -7.36
N ASN A 112 -10.94 7.43 -7.62
CA ASN A 112 -10.16 8.46 -6.92
C ASN A 112 -10.97 8.93 -5.70
N PHE A 113 -10.67 8.34 -4.54
CA PHE A 113 -11.40 8.59 -3.29
C PHE A 113 -11.36 10.04 -2.79
N ILE A 114 -10.62 10.92 -3.44
CA ILE A 114 -10.54 12.34 -3.08
C ILE A 114 -11.44 13.19 -3.98
N SER A 115 -11.52 12.86 -5.26
CA SER A 115 -12.25 13.67 -6.24
C SER A 115 -13.57 13.07 -6.67
N ASP A 116 -13.72 11.75 -6.60
CA ASP A 116 -14.82 11.04 -7.22
C ASP A 116 -15.96 10.72 -6.23
N LEU A 117 -15.69 10.74 -4.92
CA LEU A 117 -16.70 10.47 -3.90
C LEU A 117 -17.83 11.49 -3.90
N ARG A 118 -19.04 11.01 -3.71
CA ARG A 118 -20.26 11.81 -3.55
C ARG A 118 -21.04 11.32 -2.33
N GLU A 119 -21.85 12.20 -1.77
CA GLU A 119 -22.86 11.84 -0.79
C GLU A 119 -23.82 10.82 -1.39
N GLY A 120 -24.14 9.76 -0.63
CA GLY A 120 -24.94 8.62 -1.08
C GLY A 120 -24.15 7.49 -1.75
N ASP A 121 -22.84 7.66 -2.01
CA ASP A 121 -21.98 6.52 -2.37
C ASP A 121 -21.93 5.53 -1.20
N ALA A 122 -21.77 4.22 -1.49
CA ALA A 122 -21.86 3.20 -0.46
C ALA A 122 -20.78 2.11 -0.65
N PHE A 123 -20.41 1.47 0.46
CA PHE A 123 -19.53 0.31 0.42
C PHE A 123 -20.08 -0.86 1.24
N GLU A 124 -19.71 -2.05 0.80
CA GLU A 124 -19.86 -3.31 1.53
C GLU A 124 -18.52 -4.03 1.45
N VAL A 125 -18.03 -4.54 2.57
CA VAL A 125 -16.75 -5.23 2.63
C VAL A 125 -16.81 -6.45 3.52
N LEU A 126 -16.25 -7.56 3.05
CA LEU A 126 -15.93 -8.74 3.83
C LEU A 126 -14.43 -8.70 4.16
N VAL A 127 -14.09 -8.63 5.44
CA VAL A 127 -12.73 -8.44 5.92
C VAL A 127 -12.42 -9.35 7.10
N GLU A 128 -11.17 -9.81 7.18
CA GLU A 128 -10.64 -10.48 8.37
C GLU A 128 -10.35 -9.46 9.46
N LYS A 129 -10.92 -9.66 10.65
CA LYS A 129 -10.50 -8.96 11.88
C LYS A 129 -9.53 -9.83 12.65
N ARG A 130 -8.42 -9.28 13.07
CA ARG A 130 -7.35 -9.95 13.80
C ARG A 130 -7.44 -9.61 15.28
N PHE A 131 -7.39 -10.63 16.11
CA PHE A 131 -7.43 -10.52 17.57
C PHE A 131 -6.22 -11.21 18.18
N ARG A 132 -5.73 -10.64 19.28
CA ARG A 132 -4.69 -11.22 20.12
C ARG A 132 -5.10 -11.07 21.58
N HIS A 133 -5.24 -12.19 22.28
CA HIS A 133 -5.78 -12.21 23.65
C HIS A 133 -7.13 -11.47 23.75
N ASP A 134 -8.04 -11.76 22.83
CA ASP A 134 -9.38 -11.15 22.69
C ASP A 134 -9.38 -9.63 22.40
N ALA A 135 -8.22 -8.99 22.28
CA ALA A 135 -8.12 -7.59 21.89
C ALA A 135 -8.04 -7.44 20.38
N PHE A 136 -8.81 -6.51 19.82
CA PHE A 136 -8.72 -6.16 18.38
C PHE A 136 -7.39 -5.50 18.08
N GLU A 137 -6.61 -6.09 17.18
CA GLU A 137 -5.27 -5.62 16.79
C GLU A 137 -5.25 -5.00 15.36
N GLY A 138 -6.30 -5.22 14.58
CA GLY A 138 -6.38 -4.67 13.23
C GLY A 138 -7.09 -5.59 12.25
N TYR A 139 -6.90 -5.28 10.96
CA TYR A 139 -7.50 -6.04 9.88
C TYR A 139 -6.45 -6.92 9.18
N GLY A 140 -6.89 -8.11 8.76
CA GLY A 140 -6.19 -8.97 7.85
C GLY A 140 -6.52 -8.66 6.39
N ARG A 141 -6.81 -9.70 5.62
CA ARG A 141 -7.17 -9.58 4.20
C ARG A 141 -8.57 -8.99 4.04
N VAL A 142 -8.75 -8.12 3.05
CA VAL A 142 -10.07 -7.83 2.49
C VAL A 142 -10.37 -8.95 1.50
N LEU A 143 -11.33 -9.83 1.83
CA LEU A 143 -11.65 -10.99 0.99
C LEU A 143 -12.52 -10.60 -0.20
N GLY A 144 -13.34 -9.57 -0.03
CA GLY A 144 -14.08 -8.97 -1.11
C GLY A 144 -14.78 -7.69 -0.68
N ALA A 145 -15.09 -6.85 -1.66
CA ALA A 145 -15.76 -5.59 -1.43
C ALA A 145 -16.61 -5.17 -2.64
N LYS A 146 -17.68 -4.44 -2.36
CA LYS A 146 -18.49 -3.72 -3.36
C LYS A 146 -18.48 -2.25 -3.00
N PHE A 147 -18.29 -1.40 -3.99
CA PHE A 147 -18.32 0.04 -3.83
C PHE A 147 -19.20 0.66 -4.89
N THR A 148 -20.28 1.30 -4.48
CA THR A 148 -21.14 2.08 -5.37
C THR A 148 -20.66 3.51 -5.37
N ASN A 149 -20.14 3.98 -6.50
CA ASN A 149 -19.67 5.35 -6.70
C ASN A 149 -20.42 5.97 -7.86
N GLN A 150 -21.14 7.07 -7.61
CA GLN A 150 -21.91 7.79 -8.61
C GLN A 150 -22.84 6.84 -9.41
N ASN A 151 -23.60 6.00 -8.73
CA ASN A 151 -24.49 4.97 -9.25
C ASN A 151 -23.81 3.84 -10.06
N LYS A 152 -22.48 3.78 -10.09
CA LYS A 152 -21.74 2.68 -10.69
C LYS A 152 -21.20 1.76 -9.60
N GLN A 153 -21.55 0.47 -9.69
CA GLN A 153 -20.99 -0.53 -8.79
C GLN A 153 -19.62 -1.01 -9.27
N HIS A 154 -18.66 -0.98 -8.38
CA HIS A 154 -17.34 -1.59 -8.53
C HIS A 154 -17.25 -2.77 -7.57
N THR A 155 -16.73 -3.89 -8.03
CA THR A 155 -16.57 -5.12 -7.25
C THR A 155 -15.12 -5.52 -7.18
N ALA A 156 -14.70 -6.09 -6.07
CA ALA A 156 -13.36 -6.61 -5.86
C ALA A 156 -13.42 -7.90 -5.06
N TYR A 157 -12.78 -8.94 -5.54
CA TYR A 157 -12.68 -10.23 -4.88
C TYR A 157 -11.23 -10.66 -4.88
N LEU A 158 -10.72 -11.03 -3.70
CA LEU A 158 -9.37 -11.51 -3.53
C LEU A 158 -9.24 -12.91 -4.13
N PHE A 159 -8.21 -13.11 -4.97
CA PHE A 159 -7.92 -14.41 -5.55
C PHE A 159 -6.43 -14.51 -5.89
N HIS A 160 -5.88 -15.72 -5.99
CA HIS A 160 -4.51 -15.91 -6.42
C HIS A 160 -4.37 -15.84 -7.95
N ASN A 161 -3.38 -15.07 -8.43
CA ASN A 161 -3.00 -15.13 -9.85
C ASN A 161 -2.21 -16.41 -10.15
N GLU A 162 -1.81 -16.61 -11.41
CA GLU A 162 -1.05 -17.79 -11.86
C GLU A 162 0.32 -17.97 -11.18
N ARG A 163 0.83 -16.91 -10.56
CA ARG A 163 2.10 -16.93 -9.82
C ARG A 163 1.89 -17.15 -8.32
N GLY A 164 0.68 -17.57 -7.90
CA GLY A 164 0.32 -17.74 -6.50
C GLY A 164 0.28 -16.43 -5.69
N ARG A 165 0.16 -15.25 -6.34
CA ARG A 165 0.11 -13.96 -5.65
C ARG A 165 -1.34 -13.54 -5.47
N GLU A 166 -1.70 -13.14 -4.27
CA GLU A 166 -2.97 -12.49 -3.98
C GLU A 166 -3.13 -11.21 -4.80
N THR A 167 -4.25 -11.09 -5.49
CA THR A 167 -4.63 -9.89 -6.24
C THR A 167 -6.16 -9.79 -6.31
N TYR A 168 -6.67 -8.62 -6.64
CA TYR A 168 -8.11 -8.40 -6.74
C TYR A 168 -8.57 -8.45 -8.18
N TYR A 169 -9.70 -9.12 -8.39
CA TYR A 169 -10.41 -9.16 -9.67
C TYR A 169 -11.84 -8.67 -9.49
N ASN A 170 -12.44 -8.10 -10.54
CA ASN A 170 -13.87 -7.81 -10.56
C ASN A 170 -14.70 -9.08 -10.78
N ALA A 171 -16.03 -8.98 -10.71
CA ALA A 171 -16.92 -10.14 -10.90
C ALA A 171 -16.74 -10.86 -12.24
N GLU A 172 -16.25 -10.17 -13.27
CA GLU A 172 -15.98 -10.68 -14.60
C GLU A 172 -14.60 -11.36 -14.73
N GLY A 173 -13.75 -11.27 -13.69
CA GLY A 173 -12.39 -11.81 -13.69
C GLY A 173 -11.34 -10.88 -14.29
N ASP A 174 -11.68 -9.62 -14.51
CA ASP A 174 -10.70 -8.60 -14.90
C ASP A 174 -9.87 -8.20 -13.68
N ASN A 175 -8.57 -8.14 -13.85
CA ASN A 175 -7.66 -7.73 -12.79
C ASN A 175 -7.88 -6.24 -12.44
N LEU A 176 -8.06 -5.94 -11.16
CA LEU A 176 -8.18 -4.56 -10.69
C LEU A 176 -6.83 -3.87 -10.57
N HIS A 177 -5.75 -4.63 -10.45
CA HIS A 177 -4.42 -4.07 -10.45
C HIS A 177 -4.12 -3.50 -11.85
N ARG A 178 -3.71 -2.26 -11.89
CA ARG A 178 -3.25 -1.60 -13.11
C ARG A 178 -1.73 -1.43 -13.03
N GLU A 179 -1.09 -1.48 -14.17
CA GLU A 179 0.35 -1.26 -14.27
C GLU A 179 0.79 0.09 -13.66
N LEU A 180 -0.10 1.08 -13.64
CA LEU A 180 0.13 2.36 -12.97
C LEU A 180 -1.08 2.81 -12.15
N LEU A 181 -0.84 3.37 -10.96
CA LEU A 181 -1.84 4.10 -10.18
C LEU A 181 -2.25 5.38 -10.92
N LYS A 182 -3.49 5.80 -10.74
CA LYS A 182 -3.99 7.06 -11.29
C LYS A 182 -3.27 8.28 -10.73
N ALA A 183 -2.68 8.17 -9.53
CA ALA A 183 -2.05 9.30 -8.88
C ALA A 183 -0.93 8.87 -7.91
N PRO A 184 0.13 9.69 -7.75
CA PRO A 184 1.31 9.39 -6.94
C PRO A 184 1.21 9.81 -5.48
N LEU A 185 0.09 10.37 -5.04
CA LEU A 185 -0.16 10.86 -3.67
C LEU A 185 -1.48 10.28 -3.15
N SER A 186 -1.55 10.01 -1.84
CA SER A 186 -2.78 9.56 -1.19
C SER A 186 -3.79 10.69 -0.94
N PHE A 187 -3.33 11.96 -0.93
CA PHE A 187 -4.16 13.15 -0.75
C PHE A 187 -3.83 14.13 -1.87
N LEU A 188 -4.81 14.46 -2.70
CA LEU A 188 -4.59 15.20 -3.94
C LEU A 188 -5.45 16.45 -4.02
N ARG A 189 -4.78 17.57 -4.21
CA ARG A 189 -5.38 18.75 -4.83
C ARG A 189 -4.65 19.01 -6.13
N VAL A 190 -5.30 18.79 -7.28
CA VAL A 190 -4.73 19.18 -8.57
C VAL A 190 -4.70 20.71 -8.63
N THR A 191 -3.50 21.27 -8.63
CA THR A 191 -3.30 22.73 -8.74
C THR A 191 -3.05 23.18 -10.16
N SER A 192 -2.55 22.26 -11.02
CA SER A 192 -2.41 22.51 -12.45
C SER A 192 -2.48 21.22 -13.25
N ARG A 193 -3.22 21.26 -14.35
CA ARG A 193 -3.35 20.14 -15.29
C ARG A 193 -2.38 20.27 -16.45
N TYR A 194 -2.20 19.14 -17.17
CA TYR A 194 -1.46 19.14 -18.43
C TYR A 194 -2.04 20.14 -19.43
N SER A 195 -1.18 20.96 -20.01
CA SER A 195 -1.56 21.98 -21.01
C SER A 195 -0.38 22.29 -21.93
N MET A 196 -0.62 22.37 -23.23
CA MET A 196 0.41 22.80 -24.21
C MET A 196 0.57 24.32 -24.28
N ALA A 197 -0.40 25.09 -23.71
CA ALA A 197 -0.40 26.55 -23.74
C ALA A 197 -0.85 27.11 -22.39
N ARG A 198 0.04 27.07 -21.38
CA ARG A 198 -0.20 27.60 -20.05
C ARG A 198 0.64 28.87 -19.82
N ARG A 199 0.04 29.90 -19.25
CA ARG A 199 0.80 31.07 -18.76
C ARG A 199 1.65 30.62 -17.56
N HIS A 200 2.97 30.75 -17.70
CA HIS A 200 3.90 30.29 -16.65
C HIS A 200 3.81 31.20 -15.42
N PRO A 201 3.57 30.66 -14.20
CA PRO A 201 3.33 31.49 -13.01
C PRO A 201 4.53 32.34 -12.58
N VAL A 202 5.77 31.89 -12.91
CA VAL A 202 7.01 32.60 -12.57
C VAL A 202 7.47 33.51 -13.69
N PHE A 203 7.42 33.05 -14.95
CA PHE A 203 7.97 33.79 -16.10
C PHE A 203 6.95 34.60 -16.89
N GLY A 204 5.65 34.48 -16.60
CA GLY A 204 4.56 35.20 -17.22
C GLY A 204 4.30 34.93 -18.70
N ASN A 205 5.17 34.19 -19.38
CA ASN A 205 5.04 33.80 -20.78
C ASN A 205 4.25 32.48 -20.93
N THR A 206 3.72 32.24 -22.12
CA THR A 206 3.00 30.99 -22.42
C THR A 206 4.03 29.88 -22.68
N ARG A 207 3.97 28.83 -21.86
CA ARG A 207 4.83 27.63 -21.98
C ARG A 207 4.03 26.37 -21.80
N PRO A 208 4.41 25.25 -22.43
CA PRO A 208 3.81 23.97 -22.16
C PRO A 208 4.03 23.53 -20.70
N HIS A 209 2.96 23.10 -20.04
CA HIS A 209 3.02 22.35 -18.80
C HIS A 209 2.71 20.89 -19.09
N GLN A 210 3.76 20.10 -19.30
CA GLN A 210 3.67 18.71 -19.75
C GLN A 210 3.60 17.74 -18.56
N GLY A 211 2.79 18.07 -17.55
CA GLY A 211 2.59 17.29 -16.34
C GLY A 211 1.32 17.69 -15.60
N ILE A 212 1.15 17.14 -14.42
CA ILE A 212 0.12 17.51 -13.47
C ILE A 212 0.79 17.95 -12.18
N ASP A 213 0.44 19.15 -11.70
CA ASP A 213 0.90 19.62 -10.40
C ASP A 213 -0.11 19.24 -9.32
N TYR A 214 0.35 18.50 -8.32
CA TYR A 214 -0.43 18.12 -7.14
C TYR A 214 0.01 18.94 -5.94
N GLY A 215 -0.84 19.88 -5.49
CA GLY A 215 -0.59 20.66 -4.28
C GLY A 215 -0.75 19.80 -3.03
N ALA A 216 0.31 19.78 -2.22
CA ALA A 216 0.31 19.06 -0.95
C ALA A 216 1.34 19.70 0.00
N PRO A 217 1.16 19.59 1.34
CA PRO A 217 2.13 20.09 2.31
C PRO A 217 3.53 19.47 2.11
N THR A 218 4.57 20.25 2.41
CA THR A 218 5.95 19.73 2.43
C THR A 218 6.04 18.53 3.37
N GLY A 219 6.65 17.45 2.90
CA GLY A 219 6.80 16.22 3.66
C GLY A 219 5.72 15.18 3.41
N THR A 220 4.68 15.48 2.62
CA THR A 220 3.70 14.47 2.17
C THR A 220 4.41 13.36 1.40
N PRO A 221 4.17 12.06 1.72
CA PRO A 221 4.79 10.95 1.01
C PRO A 221 4.41 10.90 -0.46
N ILE A 222 5.40 10.70 -1.33
CA ILE A 222 5.23 10.48 -2.77
C ILE A 222 5.44 8.99 -3.04
N MET A 223 4.47 8.36 -3.72
CA MET A 223 4.49 6.94 -4.07
C MET A 223 4.90 6.72 -5.52
N ALA A 224 5.62 5.63 -5.80
CA ALA A 224 5.81 5.14 -7.15
C ALA A 224 4.45 4.73 -7.73
N VAL A 225 4.08 5.26 -8.90
CA VAL A 225 2.79 4.92 -9.52
C VAL A 225 2.76 3.51 -10.12
N GLY A 226 3.90 2.87 -10.31
CA GLY A 226 4.00 1.50 -10.82
C GLY A 226 5.29 0.82 -10.41
N ASP A 227 5.35 -0.49 -10.60
CA ASP A 227 6.58 -1.27 -10.49
C ASP A 227 7.59 -0.77 -11.51
N GLY A 228 8.87 -0.76 -11.17
CA GLY A 228 9.90 -0.31 -12.09
C GLY A 228 11.27 -0.11 -11.47
N VAL A 229 12.17 0.48 -12.22
CA VAL A 229 13.56 0.76 -11.82
C VAL A 229 13.82 2.26 -11.85
N ILE A 230 14.42 2.80 -10.79
CA ILE A 230 14.86 4.19 -10.75
C ILE A 230 16.00 4.37 -11.75
N THR A 231 15.76 5.17 -12.81
CA THR A 231 16.75 5.48 -13.84
C THR A 231 17.47 6.80 -13.61
N ASN A 232 16.86 7.70 -12.81
CA ASN A 232 17.50 8.94 -12.39
C ASN A 232 17.01 9.36 -11.01
N ILE A 233 17.93 9.82 -10.17
CA ILE A 233 17.65 10.41 -8.85
C ILE A 233 18.68 11.50 -8.57
N GLY A 234 18.23 12.71 -8.26
CA GLY A 234 19.12 13.81 -7.96
C GLY A 234 18.47 15.19 -8.14
N ARG A 235 19.32 16.22 -8.31
CA ARG A 235 18.85 17.56 -8.70
C ARG A 235 18.96 17.73 -10.21
N ALA A 236 17.92 18.29 -10.84
CA ALA A 236 17.90 18.54 -12.26
C ALA A 236 17.13 19.83 -12.59
N GLY A 237 17.86 20.88 -12.86
CA GLY A 237 17.33 22.16 -13.35
C GLY A 237 16.08 22.65 -12.62
N GLY A 238 15.05 23.00 -13.37
CA GLY A 238 13.78 23.50 -12.84
C GLY A 238 13.00 22.49 -12.00
N TYR A 239 13.18 21.19 -12.18
CA TYR A 239 12.50 20.16 -11.38
C TYR A 239 13.02 20.06 -9.94
N GLY A 240 14.15 20.69 -9.63
CA GLY A 240 14.76 20.56 -8.30
C GLY A 240 15.20 19.13 -8.00
N LYS A 241 14.90 18.61 -6.82
CA LYS A 241 15.10 17.20 -6.50
C LYS A 241 14.03 16.38 -7.20
N GLN A 242 14.47 15.39 -7.99
CA GLN A 242 13.57 14.55 -8.77
C GLN A 242 13.95 13.08 -8.70
N ILE A 243 12.98 12.22 -8.99
CA ILE A 243 13.16 10.80 -9.31
C ILE A 243 12.51 10.54 -10.67
N ILE A 244 13.15 9.70 -11.50
CA ILE A 244 12.55 9.12 -12.71
C ILE A 244 12.55 7.61 -12.54
N ILE A 245 11.41 6.99 -12.80
CA ILE A 245 11.21 5.54 -12.75
C ILE A 245 10.84 5.07 -14.15
N ARG A 246 11.55 4.07 -14.67
CA ARG A 246 11.17 3.33 -15.86
C ARG A 246 10.38 2.10 -15.44
N HIS A 247 9.16 2.02 -15.92
CA HIS A 247 8.23 0.93 -15.65
C HIS A 247 8.42 -0.24 -16.62
N ASP A 248 7.95 -1.42 -16.22
CA ASP A 248 8.11 -2.65 -17.01
C ASP A 248 7.36 -2.60 -18.36
N ASN A 249 6.35 -1.73 -18.49
CA ASN A 249 5.61 -1.46 -19.74
C ASN A 249 6.25 -0.41 -20.67
N GLY A 250 7.47 0.03 -20.37
CA GLY A 250 8.21 1.02 -21.17
C GLY A 250 7.79 2.48 -20.94
N LEU A 251 6.86 2.75 -20.03
CA LEU A 251 6.54 4.11 -19.58
C LEU A 251 7.60 4.60 -18.59
N GLU A 252 7.79 5.91 -18.51
CA GLU A 252 8.59 6.54 -17.46
C GLU A 252 7.72 7.52 -16.68
N SER A 253 7.83 7.50 -15.35
CA SER A 253 7.26 8.52 -14.47
C SER A 253 8.33 9.41 -13.87
N LEU A 254 8.08 10.72 -13.85
CA LEU A 254 8.94 11.74 -13.25
C LEU A 254 8.21 12.40 -12.07
N TYR A 255 8.93 12.57 -10.99
CA TYR A 255 8.47 13.17 -9.73
C TYR A 255 9.39 14.31 -9.35
N GLY A 256 8.96 15.55 -9.54
CA GLY A 256 9.74 16.77 -9.32
C GLY A 256 9.44 17.49 -8.00
N HIS A 257 10.22 18.50 -7.69
CA HIS A 257 10.12 19.43 -6.56
C HIS A 257 10.20 18.79 -5.17
N MET A 258 10.77 17.58 -5.06
CA MET A 258 10.87 16.85 -3.79
C MET A 258 11.65 17.64 -2.73
N SER A 259 11.24 17.55 -1.46
CA SER A 259 12.03 18.02 -0.32
C SER A 259 13.19 17.10 0.00
N ARG A 260 12.95 15.79 -0.03
CA ARG A 260 13.94 14.73 0.22
C ARG A 260 13.52 13.41 -0.44
N PHE A 261 14.49 12.56 -0.69
CA PHE A 261 14.25 11.20 -1.14
C PHE A 261 13.94 10.28 0.06
N ALA A 262 13.20 9.20 -0.18
CA ALA A 262 13.02 8.18 0.84
C ALA A 262 14.35 7.41 1.07
N LYS A 263 14.48 6.78 2.24
CA LYS A 263 15.69 6.05 2.62
C LYS A 263 15.98 4.94 1.59
N SER A 264 17.24 4.77 1.24
CA SER A 264 17.74 3.74 0.32
C SER A 264 17.33 3.93 -1.15
N MET A 265 16.76 5.06 -1.58
CA MET A 265 16.54 5.34 -3.00
C MET A 265 17.85 5.69 -3.69
N LYS A 266 18.14 5.01 -4.81
CA LYS A 266 19.34 5.22 -5.65
C LYS A 266 19.09 4.76 -7.08
N ASN A 267 19.90 5.22 -8.03
CA ASN A 267 19.86 4.71 -9.40
C ASN A 267 20.00 3.19 -9.43
N GLY A 268 19.27 2.54 -10.32
CA GLY A 268 19.21 1.09 -10.47
C GLY A 268 18.35 0.37 -9.42
N LYS A 269 17.80 1.08 -8.42
CA LYS A 269 16.92 0.45 -7.43
C LYS A 269 15.57 0.11 -8.03
N ARG A 270 15.15 -1.17 -7.87
CA ARG A 270 13.78 -1.58 -8.16
C ARG A 270 12.84 -1.09 -7.05
N VAL A 271 11.70 -0.53 -7.45
CA VAL A 271 10.63 -0.07 -6.57
C VAL A 271 9.32 -0.76 -6.96
N ARG A 272 8.41 -0.85 -6.00
CA ARG A 272 7.07 -1.42 -6.21
C ARG A 272 6.04 -0.30 -6.31
N GLN A 273 4.95 -0.55 -6.98
CA GLN A 273 3.78 0.32 -6.98
C GLN A 273 3.33 0.62 -5.54
N GLY A 274 2.95 1.87 -5.25
CA GLY A 274 2.59 2.32 -3.90
C GLY A 274 3.77 2.54 -2.95
N GLN A 275 5.00 2.14 -3.31
CA GLN A 275 6.16 2.35 -2.45
C GLN A 275 6.50 3.84 -2.33
N THR A 276 6.68 4.34 -1.09
CA THR A 276 7.17 5.70 -0.87
C THR A 276 8.59 5.86 -1.39
N ILE A 277 8.79 6.80 -2.34
CA ILE A 277 10.07 7.08 -3.01
C ILE A 277 10.67 8.41 -2.57
N GLY A 278 9.88 9.31 -2.01
CA GLY A 278 10.31 10.62 -1.54
C GLY A 278 9.16 11.40 -0.92
N TYR A 279 9.37 12.70 -0.78
CA TYR A 279 8.42 13.57 -0.07
C TYR A 279 8.26 14.90 -0.79
N VAL A 280 7.04 15.41 -0.83
CA VAL A 280 6.71 16.71 -1.43
C VAL A 280 7.56 17.84 -0.86
N GLY A 281 7.92 18.78 -1.69
CA GLY A 281 8.67 19.97 -1.33
C GLY A 281 8.39 21.12 -2.30
N ALA A 282 9.35 22.06 -2.37
CA ALA A 282 9.32 23.21 -3.26
C ALA A 282 10.72 23.48 -3.83
N THR A 283 11.51 22.44 -4.12
CA THR A 283 12.86 22.59 -4.67
C THR A 283 12.83 22.85 -6.17
N GLY A 284 13.80 23.59 -6.70
CA GLY A 284 13.82 24.00 -8.12
C GLY A 284 12.95 25.23 -8.39
N THR A 285 12.31 25.28 -9.56
CA THR A 285 11.45 26.42 -9.96
C THR A 285 10.01 26.15 -9.53
N ALA A 286 9.74 26.30 -8.24
CA ALA A 286 8.43 26.10 -7.64
C ALA A 286 7.96 27.36 -6.90
N THR A 287 6.68 27.73 -7.01
CA THR A 287 6.07 28.87 -6.30
C THR A 287 5.56 28.52 -4.91
N GLY A 288 5.46 27.25 -4.59
CA GLY A 288 5.00 26.72 -3.31
C GLY A 288 5.10 25.19 -3.27
N PRO A 289 4.79 24.55 -2.13
CA PRO A 289 4.89 23.10 -2.00
C PRO A 289 3.91 22.39 -2.95
N HIS A 290 4.44 21.57 -3.86
CA HIS A 290 3.68 20.71 -4.76
C HIS A 290 4.56 19.60 -5.35
N LEU A 291 3.94 18.61 -5.95
CA LEU A 291 4.58 17.59 -6.77
C LEU A 291 4.32 17.89 -8.25
N ASP A 292 5.37 18.08 -9.05
CA ASP A 292 5.28 18.03 -10.52
C ASP A 292 5.38 16.57 -10.94
N PHE A 293 4.28 16.01 -11.43
CA PHE A 293 4.18 14.62 -11.88
C PHE A 293 4.01 14.55 -13.39
N ARG A 294 4.86 13.74 -14.03
CA ARG A 294 4.84 13.59 -15.49
C ARG A 294 4.98 12.13 -15.89
N ILE A 295 4.39 11.80 -17.03
CA ILE A 295 4.56 10.49 -17.69
C ILE A 295 5.21 10.71 -19.05
N ARG A 296 6.18 9.86 -19.39
CA ARG A 296 6.75 9.75 -20.73
C ARG A 296 6.38 8.42 -21.35
N LYS A 297 6.04 8.45 -22.62
CA LYS A 297 5.86 7.28 -23.47
C LYS A 297 6.80 7.45 -24.67
N GLN A 298 7.71 6.51 -24.88
CA GLN A 298 8.71 6.57 -25.96
C GLN A 298 9.50 7.91 -25.98
N GLY A 299 9.92 8.39 -24.81
CA GLY A 299 10.69 9.62 -24.64
C GLY A 299 9.88 10.93 -24.68
N GLN A 300 8.61 10.92 -25.06
CA GLN A 300 7.75 12.09 -25.14
C GLN A 300 6.80 12.19 -23.95
N PHE A 301 6.62 13.41 -23.40
CA PHE A 301 5.64 13.63 -22.37
C PHE A 301 4.22 13.50 -22.91
N VAL A 302 3.40 12.75 -22.22
CA VAL A 302 1.98 12.53 -22.52
C VAL A 302 1.11 13.07 -21.40
N ASN A 303 -0.16 13.36 -21.71
CA ASN A 303 -1.11 13.78 -20.68
C ASN A 303 -1.47 12.60 -19.76
N PRO A 304 -1.12 12.64 -18.46
CA PRO A 304 -1.40 11.54 -17.55
C PRO A 304 -2.90 11.27 -17.37
N ASP A 305 -3.76 12.32 -17.41
CA ASP A 305 -5.22 12.18 -17.29
C ASP A 305 -5.87 11.42 -18.47
N LYS A 306 -5.19 11.43 -19.63
CA LYS A 306 -5.68 10.78 -20.87
C LYS A 306 -5.00 9.45 -21.15
N LEU A 307 -4.04 9.05 -20.31
CA LEU A 307 -3.33 7.80 -20.51
C LEU A 307 -4.24 6.63 -20.19
N ILE A 308 -4.48 5.78 -21.19
CA ILE A 308 -5.12 4.48 -20.97
C ILE A 308 -4.07 3.56 -20.36
N ILE A 309 -4.23 3.27 -19.08
CA ILE A 309 -3.33 2.38 -18.34
C ILE A 309 -3.91 0.98 -18.44
N PRO A 310 -3.18 0.03 -19.06
CA PRO A 310 -3.63 -1.35 -19.11
C PRO A 310 -3.84 -1.90 -17.69
N ARG A 311 -4.82 -2.79 -17.55
CA ARG A 311 -4.91 -3.68 -16.40
C ARG A 311 -3.89 -4.80 -16.55
N ASP A 312 -3.47 -5.37 -15.43
CA ASP A 312 -2.78 -6.64 -15.45
C ASP A 312 -3.65 -7.71 -16.11
N GLN A 313 -3.06 -8.84 -16.46
CA GLN A 313 -3.78 -9.88 -17.16
C GLN A 313 -5.03 -10.30 -16.41
N ALA A 314 -6.14 -10.41 -17.12
CA ALA A 314 -7.38 -10.98 -16.61
C ALA A 314 -7.16 -12.43 -16.21
N LEU A 315 -8.02 -12.96 -15.37
CA LEU A 315 -7.96 -14.34 -14.92
C LEU A 315 -8.11 -15.30 -16.11
N GLU A 316 -7.27 -16.33 -16.17
CA GLU A 316 -7.36 -17.36 -17.19
C GLU A 316 -8.69 -18.11 -17.14
N LYS A 317 -9.21 -18.45 -18.33
CA LYS A 317 -10.50 -19.15 -18.45
C LYS A 317 -10.58 -20.43 -17.66
N ARG A 318 -9.46 -21.18 -17.52
CA ARG A 318 -9.41 -22.42 -16.75
C ARG A 318 -9.67 -22.23 -15.27
N ARG A 319 -9.28 -21.08 -14.69
CA ARG A 319 -9.46 -20.75 -13.27
C ARG A 319 -10.79 -20.02 -12.98
N MET A 320 -11.56 -19.71 -14.00
CA MET A 320 -12.80 -18.96 -13.85
C MET A 320 -13.86 -19.72 -13.06
N ALA A 321 -13.86 -21.07 -13.11
CA ALA A 321 -14.80 -21.87 -12.34
C ALA A 321 -14.55 -21.71 -10.83
N ASP A 322 -13.31 -21.90 -10.39
CA ASP A 322 -12.90 -21.74 -8.97
C ASP A 322 -13.11 -20.32 -8.49
N TYR A 323 -12.74 -19.35 -9.32
CA TYR A 323 -12.97 -17.94 -9.02
C TYR A 323 -14.46 -17.61 -8.78
N LYS A 324 -15.36 -18.17 -9.59
CA LYS A 324 -16.81 -17.96 -9.40
C LYS A 324 -17.32 -18.53 -8.08
N LEU A 325 -16.72 -19.62 -7.58
CA LEU A 325 -17.04 -20.13 -6.24
C LEU A 325 -16.66 -19.11 -5.15
N VAL A 326 -15.48 -18.50 -5.26
CA VAL A 326 -15.06 -17.43 -4.33
C VAL A 326 -15.99 -16.22 -4.42
N VAL A 327 -16.33 -15.76 -5.64
CA VAL A 327 -17.27 -14.65 -5.83
C VAL A 327 -18.62 -14.97 -5.17
N HIS A 328 -19.16 -16.17 -5.41
CA HIS A 328 -20.43 -16.59 -4.84
C HIS A 328 -20.38 -16.65 -3.31
N ALA A 329 -19.30 -17.19 -2.74
CA ALA A 329 -19.10 -17.27 -1.31
C ALA A 329 -19.03 -15.87 -0.66
N VAL A 330 -18.19 -14.97 -1.20
CA VAL A 330 -18.10 -13.59 -0.71
C VAL A 330 -19.46 -12.87 -0.79
N ASP A 331 -20.18 -13.04 -1.90
CA ASP A 331 -21.49 -12.43 -2.07
C ASP A 331 -22.54 -12.98 -1.11
N ALA A 332 -22.45 -14.27 -0.75
CA ALA A 332 -23.30 -14.87 0.27
C ALA A 332 -23.05 -14.20 1.64
N TYR A 333 -21.79 -14.01 2.03
CA TYR A 333 -21.44 -13.27 3.24
C TYR A 333 -21.97 -11.83 3.21
N LEU A 334 -21.70 -11.09 2.13
CA LEU A 334 -22.13 -9.69 1.99
C LEU A 334 -23.67 -9.56 2.04
N THR A 335 -24.42 -10.57 1.60
CA THR A 335 -25.91 -10.54 1.63
C THR A 335 -26.51 -11.17 2.89
N GLY A 336 -25.70 -11.68 3.82
CA GLY A 336 -26.17 -12.31 5.07
C GLY A 336 -26.87 -13.66 4.83
N LYS A 337 -26.60 -14.34 3.72
CA LYS A 337 -27.06 -15.71 3.48
C LYS A 337 -26.22 -16.69 4.30
N ASP A 338 -26.73 -17.92 4.47
CA ASP A 338 -26.03 -18.97 5.20
C ASP A 338 -24.62 -19.21 4.62
N THR A 339 -23.62 -19.01 5.47
CA THR A 339 -22.19 -19.08 5.12
C THR A 339 -21.46 -20.23 5.78
N ALA A 340 -22.18 -21.09 6.51
CA ALA A 340 -21.60 -22.18 7.30
C ALA A 340 -20.77 -23.19 6.49
N SER A 341 -20.92 -23.19 5.16
CA SER A 341 -20.19 -24.07 4.24
C SER A 341 -18.94 -23.43 3.60
N TYR A 342 -18.62 -22.17 3.90
CA TYR A 342 -17.53 -21.45 3.25
C TYR A 342 -16.41 -21.15 4.24
N ASP A 343 -15.32 -21.91 4.14
CA ASP A 343 -14.08 -21.66 4.87
C ASP A 343 -13.10 -20.89 3.94
N PRO A 344 -12.78 -19.61 4.25
CA PRO A 344 -11.88 -18.80 3.44
C PRO A 344 -10.49 -19.42 3.27
N ASP A 345 -10.02 -20.19 4.24
CA ASP A 345 -8.70 -20.83 4.16
C ASP A 345 -8.68 -21.95 3.11
N THR A 346 -9.84 -22.44 2.68
CA THR A 346 -9.94 -23.41 1.58
C THR A 346 -9.90 -22.74 0.21
N TRP A 347 -10.23 -21.44 0.10
CA TRP A 347 -10.26 -20.72 -1.19
C TRP A 347 -8.87 -20.45 -1.76
N PHE A 348 -7.85 -20.56 -0.93
CA PHE A 348 -6.48 -20.21 -1.25
C PHE A 348 -5.50 -21.38 -1.14
N LYS A 349 -6.01 -22.60 -0.91
CA LYS A 349 -5.15 -23.79 -0.96
C LYS A 349 -4.85 -24.10 -2.42
N ASP A 350 -3.56 -24.01 -2.80
CA ASP A 350 -3.09 -24.60 -4.03
C ASP A 350 -3.33 -26.13 -3.91
N GLU A 351 -4.02 -26.72 -4.88
CA GLU A 351 -3.98 -28.16 -5.05
C GLU A 351 -2.55 -28.51 -5.48
N ASP A 352 -1.85 -29.25 -4.60
CA ASP A 352 -0.51 -29.80 -4.84
C ASP A 352 -0.46 -30.69 -6.11
#